data_4d6cd30889ff0414b9b8bb2b3604078e
#
_entry.id   4d6cd30889ff0414b9b8bb2b3604078e
#
_cell.length_a   1.000
_cell.length_b   1.000
_cell.length_c   1.000
_cell.angle_alpha   90.00
_cell.angle_beta   90.00
_cell.angle_gamma   90.00
#
_symmetry.space_group_name_H-M   'P 1'
#
loop_
_entity.id
_entity.type
_entity.pdbx_description
1 polymer ?
#
loop_
_entity_poly.entity_id
_entity_poly.type
_entity_poly.pdbx_seq_one_letter_code
_entity_poly.pdbx_strand_id
1 'polypeptide(L)'
;MATSTNSLIRVTDVCKEYNGGSVHALSHCNLSVKKGEVVAIIGPSGSGKSTLLRCLNLLEQPTSGTIYFKDVALNGKKVNLDLHRREMGMVFQHFNLFPHMTVKKNITLAPVKLGLKSQAEADEQAMALLERIGLADKANEYPAMLSGGQKQRIAIVRALAMAPEVMLFDEPTSALDPEMVGEVLDLMRDLAKDGMTMVVVTHEMGFAREVADRVIFIDGGKILEEGTPEDIFEHPKNQRTIDFLSKVL
;
A
#
# COMPACT_ATOMS: atom_id res chain seq x y z
N MET A 1 -21.32 -17.48 15.90
CA MET A 1 -19.98 -17.84 16.37
C MET A 1 -19.01 -17.14 15.45
N ALA A 2 -18.30 -16.12 15.94
CA ALA A 2 -17.30 -15.42 15.14
C ALA A 2 -16.09 -16.35 15.00
N THR A 3 -15.89 -16.89 13.81
CA THR A 3 -14.63 -17.55 13.45
C THR A 3 -13.55 -16.48 13.54
N SER A 4 -12.67 -16.62 14.54
CA SER A 4 -11.42 -15.86 14.65
C SER A 4 -10.62 -16.14 13.37
N THR A 5 -10.83 -15.32 12.36
CA THR A 5 -10.01 -15.34 11.15
C THR A 5 -8.72 -14.61 11.51
N ASN A 6 -7.59 -15.30 11.37
CA ASN A 6 -6.21 -14.79 11.60
C ASN A 6 -5.85 -13.69 10.56
N SER A 7 -6.80 -12.80 10.26
CA SER A 7 -6.65 -11.72 9.27
C SER A 7 -6.30 -10.41 9.95
N LEU A 8 -5.23 -9.77 9.48
CA LEU A 8 -4.79 -8.45 9.93
C LEU A 8 -5.79 -7.37 9.45
N ILE A 9 -6.23 -7.46 8.20
CA ILE A 9 -7.25 -6.60 7.60
C ILE A 9 -8.41 -7.47 7.11
N ARG A 10 -9.65 -7.01 7.31
CA ARG A 10 -10.84 -7.63 6.74
C ARG A 10 -11.81 -6.56 6.24
N VAL A 11 -12.23 -6.70 5.01
CA VAL A 11 -13.21 -5.87 4.32
C VAL A 11 -14.48 -6.68 4.14
N THR A 12 -15.62 -6.14 4.57
CA THR A 12 -16.89 -6.83 4.50
C THR A 12 -17.93 -5.96 3.83
N ASP A 13 -18.39 -6.41 2.68
CA ASP A 13 -19.47 -5.83 1.89
C ASP A 13 -19.29 -4.32 1.61
N VAL A 14 -18.06 -3.90 1.29
CA VAL A 14 -17.71 -2.50 1.12
C VAL A 14 -18.16 -1.98 -0.24
N CYS A 15 -18.95 -0.89 -0.19
CA CYS A 15 -19.31 -0.08 -1.34
C CYS A 15 -18.76 1.34 -1.18
N LYS A 16 -18.41 1.95 -2.31
CA LYS A 16 -18.03 3.38 -2.37
C LYS A 16 -18.66 4.05 -3.57
N GLU A 17 -19.39 5.08 -3.29
CA GLU A 17 -20.03 5.94 -4.28
C GLU A 17 -19.50 7.36 -4.18
N TYR A 18 -19.41 8.02 -5.32
CA TYR A 18 -19.09 9.45 -5.43
C TYR A 18 -20.21 10.21 -6.13
N ASN A 19 -20.19 11.52 -6.02
CA ASN A 19 -21.12 12.43 -6.69
C ASN A 19 -22.61 12.08 -6.47
N GLY A 20 -22.97 11.79 -5.21
CA GLY A 20 -24.38 11.48 -4.85
C GLY A 20 -24.91 10.18 -5.48
N GLY A 21 -24.03 9.19 -5.71
CA GLY A 21 -24.41 7.89 -6.26
C GLY A 21 -24.25 7.73 -7.77
N SER A 22 -23.80 8.79 -8.49
CA SER A 22 -23.61 8.70 -9.94
C SER A 22 -22.38 7.88 -10.36
N VAL A 23 -21.40 7.69 -9.47
CA VAL A 23 -20.19 6.89 -9.72
C VAL A 23 -20.05 5.83 -8.65
N HIS A 24 -20.21 4.58 -9.03
CA HIS A 24 -20.00 3.41 -8.15
C HIS A 24 -18.55 2.94 -8.29
N ALA A 25 -17.67 3.46 -7.40
CA ALA A 25 -16.25 3.12 -7.44
C ALA A 25 -15.95 1.74 -6.83
N LEU A 26 -16.73 1.31 -5.84
CA LEU A 26 -16.69 -0.03 -5.26
C LEU A 26 -18.10 -0.57 -5.06
N SER A 27 -18.30 -1.86 -5.30
CA SER A 27 -19.58 -2.55 -5.18
C SER A 27 -19.40 -3.92 -4.52
N HIS A 28 -19.85 -4.02 -3.27
CA HIS A 28 -19.87 -5.27 -2.48
C HIS A 28 -18.51 -5.97 -2.39
N CYS A 29 -17.42 -5.20 -2.23
CA CYS A 29 -16.08 -5.75 -2.12
C CYS A 29 -15.89 -6.46 -0.78
N ASN A 30 -15.33 -7.67 -0.86
CA ASN A 30 -14.93 -8.48 0.29
C ASN A 30 -13.47 -8.87 0.13
N LEU A 31 -12.65 -8.69 1.18
CA LEU A 31 -11.23 -8.96 1.16
C LEU A 31 -10.75 -9.30 2.57
N SER A 32 -9.83 -10.21 2.70
CA SER A 32 -9.07 -10.44 3.93
C SER A 32 -7.58 -10.44 3.62
N VAL A 33 -6.76 -9.89 4.51
CA VAL A 33 -5.30 -9.90 4.41
C VAL A 33 -4.74 -10.49 5.69
N LYS A 34 -3.92 -11.53 5.59
CA LYS A 34 -3.26 -12.17 6.72
C LYS A 34 -1.97 -11.42 7.08
N LYS A 35 -1.50 -11.58 8.32
CA LYS A 35 -0.19 -11.05 8.72
C LYS A 35 0.92 -11.76 7.94
N GLY A 36 1.87 -10.98 7.39
CA GLY A 36 2.96 -11.45 6.54
C GLY A 36 2.56 -11.74 5.10
N GLU A 37 1.28 -11.58 4.72
CA GLU A 37 0.80 -11.82 3.35
C GLU A 37 1.08 -10.61 2.45
N VAL A 38 1.52 -10.88 1.22
CA VAL A 38 1.63 -9.90 0.14
C VAL A 38 0.46 -10.08 -0.83
N VAL A 39 -0.43 -9.11 -0.87
CA VAL A 39 -1.59 -9.09 -1.77
C VAL A 39 -1.37 -8.06 -2.87
N ALA A 40 -1.33 -8.49 -4.13
CA ALA A 40 -1.32 -7.59 -5.28
C ALA A 40 -2.74 -7.34 -5.80
N ILE A 41 -3.08 -6.09 -6.07
CA ILE A 41 -4.35 -5.68 -6.68
C ILE A 41 -4.06 -5.16 -8.08
N ILE A 42 -4.60 -5.85 -9.09
CA ILE A 42 -4.44 -5.52 -10.51
C ILE A 42 -5.79 -5.24 -11.17
N GLY A 43 -5.77 -4.64 -12.35
CA GLY A 43 -6.97 -4.33 -13.13
C GLY A 43 -6.82 -3.03 -13.93
N PRO A 44 -7.79 -2.71 -14.81
CA PRO A 44 -7.72 -1.53 -15.66
C PRO A 44 -7.75 -0.22 -14.87
N SER A 45 -7.32 0.89 -15.52
CA SER A 45 -7.43 2.22 -14.92
C SER A 45 -8.90 2.56 -14.65
N GLY A 46 -9.17 3.20 -13.49
CA GLY A 46 -10.52 3.55 -13.07
C GLY A 46 -11.36 2.38 -12.53
N SER A 47 -10.80 1.17 -12.37
CA SER A 47 -11.55 -0.01 -11.88
C SER A 47 -11.86 -0.02 -10.39
N GLY A 48 -11.30 0.94 -9.60
CA GLY A 48 -11.53 1.04 -8.15
C GLY A 48 -10.38 0.58 -7.27
N LYS A 49 -9.22 0.15 -7.83
CA LYS A 49 -8.05 -0.35 -7.08
C LYS A 49 -7.59 0.61 -5.97
N SER A 50 -7.23 1.84 -6.35
CA SER A 50 -6.78 2.87 -5.39
C SER A 50 -7.87 3.25 -4.40
N THR A 51 -9.13 3.25 -4.81
CA THR A 51 -10.27 3.49 -3.91
C THR A 51 -10.36 2.39 -2.85
N LEU A 52 -10.26 1.12 -3.25
CA LEU A 52 -10.25 -0.01 -2.31
C LEU A 52 -9.07 0.11 -1.34
N LEU A 53 -7.86 0.33 -1.86
CA LEU A 53 -6.66 0.49 -1.04
C LEU A 53 -6.80 1.61 -0.02
N ARG A 54 -7.29 2.79 -0.44
CA ARG A 54 -7.49 3.95 0.44
C ARG A 54 -8.63 3.77 1.43
N CYS A 55 -9.57 2.88 1.14
CA CYS A 55 -10.58 2.49 2.12
C CYS A 55 -9.97 1.67 3.26
N LEU A 56 -8.92 0.86 3.04
CA LEU A 56 -8.33 0.01 4.07
C LEU A 56 -7.87 0.80 5.30
N ASN A 57 -7.38 2.03 5.12
CA ASN A 57 -6.97 2.93 6.20
C ASN A 57 -7.93 4.11 6.42
N LEU A 58 -9.12 4.06 5.79
CA LEU A 58 -10.16 5.11 5.83
C LEU A 58 -9.67 6.49 5.38
N LEU A 59 -8.66 6.58 4.50
CA LEU A 59 -8.44 7.82 3.74
C LEU A 59 -9.63 8.11 2.83
N GLU A 60 -10.24 7.04 2.29
CA GLU A 60 -11.56 7.08 1.66
C GLU A 60 -12.58 6.40 2.56
N GLN A 61 -13.61 7.15 2.96
CA GLN A 61 -14.71 6.58 3.75
C GLN A 61 -15.60 5.74 2.83
N PRO A 62 -15.85 4.44 3.14
CA PRO A 62 -16.82 3.67 2.39
C PRO A 62 -18.24 4.25 2.58
N THR A 63 -19.08 4.12 1.55
CA THR A 63 -20.51 4.51 1.62
C THR A 63 -21.30 3.51 2.46
N SER A 64 -20.94 2.23 2.36
CA SER A 64 -21.50 1.14 3.18
C SER A 64 -20.47 0.03 3.38
N GLY A 65 -20.78 -0.94 4.22
CA GLY A 65 -19.90 -2.04 4.59
C GLY A 65 -18.96 -1.68 5.74
N THR A 66 -18.07 -2.60 6.11
CA THR A 66 -17.20 -2.43 7.27
C THR A 66 -15.78 -2.87 6.96
N ILE A 67 -14.82 -2.10 7.48
CA ILE A 67 -13.39 -2.40 7.39
C ILE A 67 -12.88 -2.65 8.80
N TYR A 68 -12.23 -3.79 8.97
CA TYR A 68 -11.64 -4.21 10.24
C TYR A 68 -10.12 -4.23 10.11
N PHE A 69 -9.46 -3.76 11.16
CA PHE A 69 -8.03 -3.93 11.39
C PHE A 69 -7.82 -4.50 12.78
N LYS A 70 -7.13 -5.65 12.88
CA LYS A 70 -6.98 -6.38 14.16
C LYS A 70 -8.33 -6.56 14.87
N ASP A 71 -9.34 -7.00 14.12
CA ASP A 71 -10.74 -7.19 14.57
C ASP A 71 -11.47 -5.92 15.05
N VAL A 72 -10.84 -4.74 14.99
CA VAL A 72 -11.50 -3.47 15.28
C VAL A 72 -12.16 -2.91 14.03
N ALA A 73 -13.46 -2.67 14.07
CA ALA A 73 -14.20 -2.02 12.98
C ALA A 73 -13.81 -0.54 12.89
N LEU A 74 -12.94 -0.18 11.91
CA LEU A 74 -12.35 1.15 11.80
C LEU A 74 -13.39 2.25 11.57
N ASN A 75 -14.46 1.97 10.83
CA ASN A 75 -15.55 2.91 10.59
C ASN A 75 -16.64 2.91 11.69
N GLY A 76 -16.33 2.36 12.86
CA GLY A 76 -17.19 2.39 14.05
C GLY A 76 -17.22 3.79 14.71
N LYS A 77 -18.35 4.11 15.39
CA LYS A 77 -18.62 5.47 15.93
C LYS A 77 -17.64 6.01 16.99
N LYS A 78 -16.78 5.17 17.60
CA LYS A 78 -15.90 5.58 18.73
C LYS A 78 -14.45 5.15 18.52
N VAL A 79 -14.02 4.90 17.28
CA VAL A 79 -12.68 4.44 16.98
C VAL A 79 -11.74 5.63 16.80
N ASN A 80 -10.61 5.60 17.51
CA ASN A 80 -9.53 6.55 17.26
C ASN A 80 -8.70 6.09 16.05
N LEU A 81 -9.05 6.60 14.87
CA LEU A 81 -8.40 6.24 13.62
C LEU A 81 -6.90 6.52 13.59
N ASP A 82 -6.45 7.56 14.29
CA ASP A 82 -5.03 7.94 14.28
C ASP A 82 -4.15 6.88 14.95
N LEU A 83 -4.68 6.17 15.96
CA LEU A 83 -3.98 5.04 16.58
C LEU A 83 -3.78 3.89 15.58
N HIS A 84 -4.82 3.55 14.82
CA HIS A 84 -4.74 2.46 13.83
C HIS A 84 -3.91 2.86 12.60
N ARG A 85 -4.03 4.12 12.13
CA ARG A 85 -3.22 4.62 11.00
C ARG A 85 -1.72 4.65 11.28
N ARG A 86 -1.29 4.76 12.55
CA ARG A 86 0.13 4.65 12.93
C ARG A 86 0.72 3.28 12.58
N GLU A 87 -0.12 2.24 12.61
CA GLU A 87 0.26 0.86 12.34
C GLU A 87 0.08 0.47 10.87
N MET A 88 -0.36 1.42 10.02
CA MET A 88 -0.57 1.24 8.58
C MET A 88 0.27 2.24 7.80
N GLY A 89 1.38 1.79 7.22
CA GLY A 89 2.17 2.62 6.31
C GLY A 89 1.44 2.80 4.99
N MET A 90 1.50 4.01 4.42
CA MET A 90 0.93 4.29 3.10
C MET A 90 1.96 4.97 2.22
N VAL A 91 2.15 4.42 1.02
CA VAL A 91 3.02 4.95 -0.04
C VAL A 91 2.16 5.24 -1.25
N PHE A 92 2.23 6.48 -1.73
CA PHE A 92 1.42 6.98 -2.84
C PHE A 92 2.20 6.97 -4.14
N GLN A 93 1.50 7.08 -5.25
CA GLN A 93 2.04 7.30 -6.59
C GLN A 93 2.96 8.53 -6.66
N HIS A 94 2.55 9.63 -6.04
CA HIS A 94 3.39 10.80 -5.82
C HIS A 94 4.05 10.69 -4.45
N PHE A 95 5.32 10.97 -4.38
CA PHE A 95 6.20 10.74 -3.22
C PHE A 95 5.73 11.41 -1.92
N ASN A 96 5.01 12.53 -2.02
CA ASN A 96 4.43 13.31 -0.91
C ASN A 96 5.45 13.64 0.19
N LEU A 97 6.71 13.85 -0.17
CA LEU A 97 7.73 14.35 0.75
C LEU A 97 7.48 15.83 1.05
N PHE A 98 7.76 16.24 2.28
CA PHE A 98 7.71 17.65 2.68
C PHE A 98 8.88 18.41 2.03
N PRO A 99 8.64 19.30 1.05
CA PRO A 99 9.69 19.88 0.23
C PRO A 99 10.60 20.84 1.00
N HIS A 100 10.12 21.38 2.11
CA HIS A 100 10.82 22.32 2.99
C HIS A 100 11.59 21.64 4.13
N MET A 101 11.63 20.32 4.15
CA MET A 101 12.35 19.52 5.14
C MET A 101 13.42 18.68 4.47
N THR A 102 14.54 18.45 5.16
CA THR A 102 15.56 17.51 4.70
C THR A 102 15.01 16.08 4.66
N VAL A 103 15.71 15.18 3.95
CA VAL A 103 15.38 13.75 3.89
C VAL A 103 15.25 13.16 5.28
N LYS A 104 16.27 13.33 6.13
CA LYS A 104 16.25 12.84 7.51
C LYS A 104 15.05 13.39 8.28
N LYS A 105 14.75 14.68 8.15
CA LYS A 105 13.62 15.30 8.86
C LYS A 105 12.27 14.78 8.34
N ASN A 106 12.13 14.46 7.07
CA ASN A 106 10.95 13.78 6.52
C ASN A 106 10.70 12.43 7.20
N ILE A 107 11.77 11.67 7.49
CA ILE A 107 11.68 10.34 8.12
C ILE A 107 11.39 10.46 9.63
N THR A 108 12.06 11.40 10.33
CA THR A 108 12.00 11.49 11.80
C THR A 108 10.78 12.25 12.32
N LEU A 109 10.11 13.04 11.47
CA LEU A 109 9.04 13.95 11.90
C LEU A 109 7.90 13.21 12.63
N ALA A 110 7.37 12.16 12.05
CA ALA A 110 6.20 11.48 12.61
C ALA A 110 6.53 10.71 13.90
N PRO A 111 7.59 9.87 13.97
CA PRO A 111 7.96 9.19 15.20
C PRO A 111 8.18 10.16 16.38
N VAL A 112 8.85 11.28 16.13
CA VAL A 112 9.13 12.28 17.18
C VAL A 112 7.88 13.06 17.57
N LYS A 113 7.13 13.58 16.60
CA LYS A 113 5.94 14.39 16.86
C LYS A 113 4.84 13.62 17.59
N LEU A 114 4.75 12.32 17.35
CA LEU A 114 3.79 11.43 18.01
C LEU A 114 4.30 10.86 19.34
N GLY A 115 5.51 11.26 19.78
CA GLY A 115 6.09 10.81 21.04
C GLY A 115 6.44 9.33 21.08
N LEU A 116 6.63 8.69 19.91
CA LEU A 116 7.00 7.28 19.81
C LEU A 116 8.51 7.08 20.04
N LYS A 117 9.31 8.09 19.69
CA LYS A 117 10.77 8.11 19.83
C LYS A 117 11.26 9.49 20.23
N SER A 118 12.38 9.54 20.95
CA SER A 118 13.17 10.74 21.11
C SER A 118 13.78 11.17 19.78
N GLN A 119 14.24 12.41 19.66
CA GLN A 119 14.91 12.88 18.46
C GLN A 119 16.15 12.05 18.12
N ALA A 120 16.95 11.69 19.14
CA ALA A 120 18.16 10.89 18.96
C ALA A 120 17.87 9.48 18.41
N GLU A 121 16.90 8.78 19.00
CA GLU A 121 16.47 7.44 18.53
C GLU A 121 15.89 7.49 17.12
N ALA A 122 15.12 8.53 16.80
CA ALA A 122 14.55 8.71 15.46
C ALA A 122 15.65 9.04 14.42
N ASP A 123 16.65 9.82 14.79
CA ASP A 123 17.79 10.14 13.92
C ASP A 123 18.63 8.90 13.64
N GLU A 124 18.93 8.08 14.65
CA GLU A 124 19.63 6.80 14.49
C GLU A 124 18.86 5.85 13.58
N GLN A 125 17.56 5.67 13.83
CA GLN A 125 16.71 4.85 12.98
C GLN A 125 16.64 5.36 11.53
N ALA A 126 16.53 6.68 11.35
CA ALA A 126 16.48 7.28 10.02
C ALA A 126 17.77 7.02 9.25
N MET A 127 18.93 7.13 9.91
CA MET A 127 20.21 6.82 9.27
C MET A 127 20.32 5.34 8.88
N ALA A 128 19.94 4.41 9.77
CA ALA A 128 19.93 2.98 9.45
C ALA A 128 19.00 2.65 8.25
N LEU A 129 17.81 3.28 8.20
CA LEU A 129 16.89 3.11 7.07
C LEU A 129 17.47 3.70 5.77
N LEU A 130 18.15 4.84 5.85
CA LEU A 130 18.80 5.45 4.68
C LEU A 130 20.00 4.62 4.19
N GLU A 131 20.78 4.04 5.10
CA GLU A 131 21.86 3.10 4.75
C GLU A 131 21.30 1.87 4.03
N ARG A 132 20.20 1.29 4.53
CA ARG A 132 19.52 0.15 3.90
C ARG A 132 19.15 0.39 2.44
N ILE A 133 18.79 1.63 2.07
CA ILE A 133 18.44 2.00 0.68
C ILE A 133 19.57 2.69 -0.09
N GLY A 134 20.80 2.73 0.47
CA GLY A 134 21.97 3.32 -0.16
C GLY A 134 21.90 4.85 -0.32
N LEU A 135 21.19 5.56 0.56
CA LEU A 135 20.96 7.01 0.49
C LEU A 135 21.39 7.76 1.77
N ALA A 136 22.29 7.19 2.57
CA ALA A 136 22.77 7.84 3.80
C ALA A 136 23.43 9.20 3.56
N ASP A 137 24.14 9.34 2.44
CA ASP A 137 24.77 10.60 2.00
C ASP A 137 23.74 11.71 1.69
N LYS A 138 22.48 11.36 1.43
CA LYS A 138 21.38 12.27 1.12
C LYS A 138 20.60 12.74 2.36
N ALA A 139 20.96 12.31 3.57
CA ALA A 139 20.22 12.60 4.80
C ALA A 139 19.91 14.09 5.00
N ASN A 140 20.83 14.98 4.63
CA ASN A 140 20.71 16.42 4.81
C ASN A 140 20.23 17.16 3.55
N GLU A 141 20.04 16.45 2.44
CA GLU A 141 19.50 17.01 1.20
C GLU A 141 18.00 17.28 1.29
N TYR A 142 17.51 18.16 0.43
CA TYR A 142 16.09 18.43 0.26
C TYR A 142 15.50 17.62 -0.89
N PRO A 143 14.19 17.30 -0.87
CA PRO A 143 13.55 16.52 -1.94
C PRO A 143 13.76 17.06 -3.34
N ALA A 144 13.92 18.36 -3.52
CA ALA A 144 14.17 18.98 -4.83
C ALA A 144 15.48 18.49 -5.50
N MET A 145 16.46 18.05 -4.71
CA MET A 145 17.78 17.61 -5.18
C MET A 145 17.83 16.11 -5.52
N LEU A 146 16.71 15.40 -5.45
CA LEU A 146 16.64 13.94 -5.57
C LEU A 146 15.94 13.51 -6.86
N SER A 147 16.35 12.36 -7.41
CA SER A 147 15.63 11.70 -8.50
C SER A 147 14.26 11.16 -8.04
N GLY A 148 13.41 10.79 -8.99
CA GLY A 148 12.10 10.19 -8.72
C GLY A 148 12.22 8.91 -7.89
N GLY A 149 13.10 7.99 -8.29
CA GLY A 149 13.34 6.73 -7.57
C GLY A 149 13.89 6.93 -6.16
N GLN A 150 14.81 7.90 -5.98
CA GLN A 150 15.30 8.28 -4.64
C GLN A 150 14.17 8.81 -3.76
N LYS A 151 13.33 9.72 -4.27
CA LYS A 151 12.16 10.23 -3.54
C LYS A 151 11.20 9.12 -3.13
N GLN A 152 10.95 8.16 -4.01
CA GLN A 152 10.05 7.05 -3.73
C GLN A 152 10.62 6.11 -2.67
N ARG A 153 11.89 5.74 -2.76
CA ARG A 153 12.54 4.93 -1.71
C ARG A 153 12.54 5.64 -0.36
N ILE A 154 12.76 6.95 -0.33
CA ILE A 154 12.64 7.75 0.90
C ILE A 154 11.20 7.78 1.41
N ALA A 155 10.19 7.86 0.54
CA ALA A 155 8.78 7.80 0.96
C ALA A 155 8.44 6.43 1.59
N ILE A 156 9.00 5.34 1.07
CA ILE A 156 8.86 3.99 1.65
C ILE A 156 9.49 3.94 3.04
N VAL A 157 10.76 4.34 3.18
CA VAL A 157 11.44 4.27 4.49
C VAL A 157 10.85 5.26 5.50
N ARG A 158 10.29 6.38 5.07
CA ARG A 158 9.51 7.27 5.93
C ARG A 158 8.29 6.55 6.54
N ALA A 159 7.59 5.75 5.75
CA ALA A 159 6.48 4.95 6.25
C ALA A 159 6.98 3.84 7.19
N LEU A 160 8.09 3.17 6.87
CA LEU A 160 8.73 2.15 7.69
C LEU A 160 9.23 2.67 9.03
N ALA A 161 9.61 3.96 9.14
CA ALA A 161 10.06 4.57 10.38
C ALA A 161 9.00 4.55 11.49
N MET A 162 7.73 4.39 11.13
CA MET A 162 6.62 4.20 12.07
C MET A 162 6.49 2.76 12.57
N ALA A 163 7.30 1.81 12.08
CA ALA A 163 7.22 0.38 12.36
C ALA A 163 5.79 -0.19 12.14
N PRO A 164 5.20 0.00 10.94
CA PRO A 164 3.84 -0.42 10.68
C PRO A 164 3.70 -1.94 10.61
N GLU A 165 2.50 -2.46 10.88
CA GLU A 165 2.18 -3.88 10.70
C GLU A 165 1.77 -4.24 9.27
N VAL A 166 1.40 -3.25 8.48
CA VAL A 166 1.07 -3.39 7.06
C VAL A 166 1.52 -2.16 6.28
N MET A 167 2.03 -2.40 5.07
CA MET A 167 2.34 -1.36 4.09
C MET A 167 1.33 -1.40 2.95
N LEU A 168 0.73 -0.26 2.66
CA LEU A 168 -0.20 -0.05 1.56
C LEU A 168 0.50 0.74 0.46
N PHE A 169 0.58 0.20 -0.75
CA PHE A 169 1.25 0.82 -1.89
C PHE A 169 0.25 1.15 -2.99
N ASP A 170 0.07 2.43 -3.29
CA ASP A 170 -0.82 2.93 -4.34
C ASP A 170 -0.01 3.31 -5.58
N GLU A 171 0.17 2.35 -6.49
CA GLU A 171 0.93 2.49 -7.74
C GLU A 171 2.33 3.13 -7.54
N PRO A 172 3.21 2.53 -6.72
CA PRO A 172 4.45 3.16 -6.24
C PRO A 172 5.48 3.46 -7.33
N THR A 173 5.32 2.91 -8.53
CA THR A 173 6.25 3.06 -9.66
C THR A 173 5.70 3.91 -10.80
N SER A 174 4.39 4.21 -10.83
CA SER A 174 3.73 4.81 -12.00
C SER A 174 4.16 6.26 -12.31
N ALA A 175 4.79 6.96 -11.34
CA ALA A 175 5.34 8.32 -11.53
C ALA A 175 6.86 8.31 -11.77
N LEU A 176 7.46 7.15 -12.04
CA LEU A 176 8.90 6.99 -12.22
C LEU A 176 9.27 6.75 -13.68
N ASP A 177 10.47 7.21 -14.05
CA ASP A 177 11.10 6.78 -15.28
C ASP A 177 11.44 5.29 -15.23
N PRO A 178 11.35 4.54 -16.35
CA PRO A 178 11.60 3.09 -16.38
C PRO A 178 12.93 2.65 -15.75
N GLU A 179 13.97 3.47 -15.88
CA GLU A 179 15.29 3.19 -15.30
C GLU A 179 15.30 3.15 -13.77
N MET A 180 14.33 3.83 -13.13
CA MET A 180 14.23 3.96 -11.67
C MET A 180 13.26 2.97 -11.04
N VAL A 181 12.44 2.27 -11.83
CA VAL A 181 11.43 1.33 -11.36
C VAL A 181 12.08 0.16 -10.63
N GLY A 182 13.16 -0.39 -11.18
CA GLY A 182 13.87 -1.55 -10.63
C GLY A 182 14.25 -1.38 -9.16
N GLU A 183 14.89 -0.26 -8.81
CA GLU A 183 15.37 0.02 -7.44
C GLU A 183 14.23 0.08 -6.40
N VAL A 184 13.05 0.55 -6.81
CA VAL A 184 11.87 0.60 -5.93
C VAL A 184 11.27 -0.79 -5.77
N LEU A 185 11.17 -1.57 -6.85
CA LEU A 185 10.68 -2.95 -6.80
C LEU A 185 11.62 -3.85 -6.00
N ASP A 186 12.95 -3.66 -6.10
CA ASP A 186 13.94 -4.41 -5.31
C ASP A 186 13.75 -4.16 -3.82
N LEU A 187 13.57 -2.90 -3.41
CA LEU A 187 13.26 -2.58 -2.02
C LEU A 187 11.96 -3.26 -1.56
N MET A 188 10.92 -3.28 -2.40
CA MET A 188 9.65 -3.94 -2.06
C MET A 188 9.80 -5.47 -1.99
N ARG A 189 10.65 -6.09 -2.84
CA ARG A 189 11.01 -7.52 -2.74
C ARG A 189 11.68 -7.83 -1.41
N ASP A 190 12.59 -6.98 -0.98
CA ASP A 190 13.29 -7.18 0.30
C ASP A 190 12.33 -7.05 1.48
N LEU A 191 11.38 -6.12 1.44
CA LEU A 191 10.34 -6.02 2.46
C LEU A 191 9.44 -7.28 2.52
N ALA A 192 9.11 -7.85 1.36
CA ALA A 192 8.36 -9.11 1.31
C ALA A 192 9.14 -10.27 1.93
N LYS A 193 10.44 -10.40 1.61
CA LYS A 193 11.32 -11.42 2.21
C LYS A 193 11.46 -11.25 3.72
N ASP A 194 11.43 -10.01 4.22
CA ASP A 194 11.44 -9.71 5.66
C ASP A 194 10.10 -10.05 6.36
N GLY A 195 9.09 -10.53 5.62
CA GLY A 195 7.78 -10.89 6.15
C GLY A 195 6.84 -9.71 6.38
N MET A 196 7.10 -8.56 5.74
CA MET A 196 6.21 -7.40 5.82
C MET A 196 4.86 -7.70 5.16
N THR A 197 3.77 -7.47 5.88
CA THR A 197 2.43 -7.52 5.28
C THR A 197 2.28 -6.37 4.28
N MET A 198 1.88 -6.67 3.05
CA MET A 198 1.74 -5.65 2.02
C MET A 198 0.45 -5.80 1.24
N VAL A 199 -0.18 -4.67 0.90
CA VAL A 199 -1.23 -4.59 -0.11
C VAL A 199 -0.76 -3.61 -1.19
N VAL A 200 -0.61 -4.10 -2.41
CA VAL A 200 0.07 -3.37 -3.48
C VAL A 200 -0.85 -3.23 -4.68
N VAL A 201 -1.29 -2.01 -4.97
CA VAL A 201 -1.88 -1.68 -6.27
C VAL A 201 -0.74 -1.45 -7.25
N THR A 202 -0.67 -2.22 -8.32
CA THR A 202 0.44 -2.14 -9.27
C THR A 202 0.03 -2.45 -10.71
N HIS A 203 0.79 -1.91 -11.65
CA HIS A 203 0.80 -2.27 -13.06
C HIS A 203 2.03 -3.12 -13.43
N GLU A 204 2.91 -3.39 -12.48
CA GLU A 204 4.10 -4.22 -12.66
C GLU A 204 3.73 -5.71 -12.52
N MET A 205 3.28 -6.33 -13.62
CA MET A 205 2.80 -7.73 -13.60
C MET A 205 3.90 -8.72 -13.23
N GLY A 206 5.15 -8.46 -13.66
CA GLY A 206 6.32 -9.26 -13.27
C GLY A 206 6.55 -9.26 -11.77
N PHE A 207 6.44 -8.09 -11.11
CA PHE A 207 6.54 -7.98 -9.67
C PHE A 207 5.39 -8.71 -8.95
N ALA A 208 4.14 -8.51 -9.41
CA ALA A 208 2.99 -9.18 -8.81
C ALA A 208 3.11 -10.71 -8.92
N ARG A 209 3.60 -11.23 -10.05
CA ARG A 209 3.82 -12.67 -10.28
C ARG A 209 4.91 -13.23 -9.36
N GLU A 210 6.00 -12.50 -9.15
CA GLU A 210 7.17 -12.94 -8.38
C GLU A 210 6.96 -12.89 -6.87
N VAL A 211 6.27 -11.84 -6.38
CA VAL A 211 6.33 -11.45 -4.96
C VAL A 211 5.00 -11.66 -4.23
N ALA A 212 3.88 -11.62 -4.93
CA ALA A 212 2.59 -11.74 -4.27
C ALA A 212 2.29 -13.19 -3.86
N ASP A 213 1.75 -13.35 -2.64
CA ASP A 213 1.14 -14.61 -2.21
C ASP A 213 -0.23 -14.80 -2.85
N ARG A 214 -0.92 -13.68 -3.12
CA ARG A 214 -2.24 -13.66 -3.73
C ARG A 214 -2.42 -12.43 -4.61
N VAL A 215 -3.10 -12.63 -5.73
CA VAL A 215 -3.44 -11.58 -6.70
C VAL A 215 -4.95 -11.43 -6.75
N ILE A 216 -5.40 -10.18 -6.76
CA ILE A 216 -6.81 -9.80 -6.87
C ILE A 216 -7.01 -9.01 -8.15
N PHE A 217 -7.90 -9.47 -9.01
CA PHE A 217 -8.31 -8.72 -10.19
C PHE A 217 -9.60 -7.95 -9.92
N ILE A 218 -9.54 -6.62 -10.13
CA ILE A 218 -10.67 -5.72 -9.91
C ILE A 218 -11.08 -5.06 -11.23
N ASP A 219 -12.38 -5.09 -11.56
CA ASP A 219 -12.94 -4.33 -12.67
C ASP A 219 -14.37 -3.86 -12.34
N GLY A 220 -14.73 -2.64 -12.81
CA GLY A 220 -16.04 -2.03 -12.55
C GLY A 220 -16.40 -1.95 -11.06
N GLY A 221 -15.41 -1.72 -10.19
CA GLY A 221 -15.61 -1.63 -8.74
C GLY A 221 -15.85 -2.96 -8.03
N LYS A 222 -15.66 -4.10 -8.70
CA LYS A 222 -15.89 -5.44 -8.13
C LYS A 222 -14.62 -6.27 -8.18
N ILE A 223 -14.39 -7.06 -7.14
CA ILE A 223 -13.40 -8.13 -7.18
C ILE A 223 -14.01 -9.25 -8.04
N LEU A 224 -13.44 -9.47 -9.23
CA LEU A 224 -13.94 -10.45 -10.20
C LEU A 224 -13.24 -11.79 -10.07
N GLU A 225 -11.97 -11.77 -9.66
CA GLU A 225 -11.19 -12.98 -9.50
C GLU A 225 -10.09 -12.77 -8.46
N GLU A 226 -9.78 -13.79 -7.67
CA GLU A 226 -8.66 -13.83 -6.75
C GLU A 226 -8.07 -15.24 -6.70
N GLY A 227 -6.76 -15.33 -6.55
CA GLY A 227 -6.03 -16.60 -6.50
C GLY A 227 -4.55 -16.39 -6.29
N THR A 228 -3.79 -17.47 -6.35
CA THR A 228 -2.32 -17.41 -6.40
C THR A 228 -1.87 -16.70 -7.69
N PRO A 229 -0.62 -16.22 -7.77
CA PRO A 229 -0.08 -15.71 -9.03
C PRO A 229 -0.26 -16.70 -10.19
N GLU A 230 -0.03 -17.99 -9.95
CA GLU A 230 -0.22 -19.05 -10.97
C GLU A 230 -1.69 -19.12 -11.45
N ASP A 231 -2.67 -19.10 -10.50
CA ASP A 231 -4.09 -19.12 -10.85
C ASP A 231 -4.47 -17.96 -11.76
N ILE A 232 -4.00 -16.74 -11.44
CA ILE A 232 -4.42 -15.51 -12.12
C ILE A 232 -3.65 -15.29 -13.43
N PHE A 233 -2.34 -15.53 -13.46
CA PHE A 233 -1.52 -15.22 -14.64
C PHE A 233 -1.43 -16.36 -15.64
N GLU A 234 -1.53 -17.65 -15.20
CA GLU A 234 -1.42 -18.82 -16.08
C GLU A 234 -2.78 -19.45 -16.38
N HIS A 235 -3.70 -19.42 -15.39
CA HIS A 235 -4.98 -20.14 -15.45
C HIS A 235 -6.18 -19.26 -15.08
N PRO A 236 -6.30 -18.02 -15.61
CA PRO A 236 -7.42 -17.16 -15.31
C PRO A 236 -8.75 -17.78 -15.77
N LYS A 237 -9.78 -17.67 -14.92
CA LYS A 237 -11.10 -18.26 -15.17
C LYS A 237 -12.13 -17.23 -15.63
N ASN A 238 -11.98 -15.97 -15.17
CA ASN A 238 -12.89 -14.90 -15.53
C ASN A 238 -12.51 -14.33 -16.90
N GLN A 239 -13.46 -14.21 -17.83
CA GLN A 239 -13.20 -13.70 -19.16
C GLN A 239 -12.59 -12.29 -19.15
N ARG A 240 -13.02 -11.43 -18.21
CA ARG A 240 -12.46 -10.06 -18.09
C ARG A 240 -11.01 -10.07 -17.62
N THR A 241 -10.61 -11.02 -16.77
CA THR A 241 -9.21 -11.22 -16.38
C THR A 241 -8.38 -11.64 -17.60
N ILE A 242 -8.86 -12.61 -18.37
CA ILE A 242 -8.22 -13.07 -19.61
C ILE A 242 -8.02 -11.91 -20.59
N ASP A 243 -9.10 -11.15 -20.86
CA ASP A 243 -9.08 -10.02 -21.79
C ASP A 243 -8.13 -8.89 -21.32
N PHE A 244 -7.99 -8.69 -20.00
CA PHE A 244 -7.06 -7.72 -19.45
C PHE A 244 -5.61 -8.18 -19.59
N LEU A 245 -5.32 -9.41 -19.16
CA LEU A 245 -3.96 -9.96 -19.19
C LEU A 245 -3.42 -10.07 -20.63
N SER A 246 -4.23 -10.45 -21.60
CA SER A 246 -3.82 -10.51 -23.02
C SER A 246 -3.39 -9.16 -23.63
N LYS A 247 -3.67 -8.04 -22.94
CA LYS A 247 -3.29 -6.68 -23.39
C LYS A 247 -2.07 -6.14 -22.66
N VAL A 248 -1.71 -6.72 -21.51
CA VAL A 248 -0.66 -6.18 -20.63
C VAL A 248 0.53 -7.12 -20.46
N LEU A 249 0.38 -8.40 -20.87
CA LEU A 249 1.44 -9.41 -21.00
C LEU A 249 1.79 -9.61 -22.47
#